data_6e6b6ff172a0452bb6be047b960e7141
#
_entry.id   6e6b6ff172a0452bb6be047b960e7141
#
_cell.length_a   1.000
_cell.length_b   1.000
_cell.length_c   1.000
_cell.angle_alpha   90.00
_cell.angle_beta   90.00
_cell.angle_gamma   90.00
#
_symmetry.space_group_name_H-M   'P 1'
#
loop_
_entity.id
_entity.type
_entity.pdbx_description
1 polymer ?
#
loop_
_entity_poly.entity_id
_entity_poly.type
_entity_poly.pdbx_seq_one_letter_code
_entity_poly.pdbx_strand_id
1 'polypeptide(L)'
;MKSIKKYLLLIAAVLLTVTLSACGTKITAEEAINKTNEASKNLKNTEFVSSNVSEIVVGDQTQKIENKVSGSLILEPFTMHATTEIKAQDKTQTLEMYIKDNVAYAKATGQDTWVKSSNNNITAQFENLKKLANSEQVMEFYKKIAKDFKI
;
A
#
# COMPACT_ATOMS: atom_id res chain seq x y z
N MET A 1 11.60 -33.04 -45.64
CA MET A 1 10.57 -32.72 -44.61
C MET A 1 10.79 -33.33 -43.23
N LYS A 2 11.48 -34.46 -43.08
CA LYS A 2 11.75 -35.11 -41.77
C LYS A 2 12.80 -34.35 -40.92
N SER A 3 13.73 -33.65 -41.54
CA SER A 3 14.80 -32.89 -40.85
C SER A 3 14.31 -31.63 -40.17
N ILE A 4 13.46 -30.84 -40.80
CA ILE A 4 12.92 -29.59 -40.28
C ILE A 4 12.10 -29.81 -39.01
N LYS A 5 11.33 -30.90 -38.93
CA LYS A 5 10.55 -31.24 -37.73
C LYS A 5 11.44 -31.54 -36.51
N LYS A 6 12.63 -32.13 -36.71
CA LYS A 6 13.58 -32.40 -35.62
C LYS A 6 14.21 -31.12 -35.06
N TYR A 7 14.52 -30.16 -35.95
CA TYR A 7 15.06 -28.85 -35.50
C TYR A 7 13.99 -28.00 -34.78
N LEU A 8 12.75 -28.06 -35.27
CA LEU A 8 11.61 -27.39 -34.59
C LEU A 8 11.35 -27.95 -33.16
N LEU A 9 11.45 -29.26 -33.02
CA LEU A 9 11.33 -29.92 -31.69
C LEU A 9 12.50 -29.56 -30.76
N LEU A 10 13.73 -29.46 -31.30
CA LEU A 10 14.89 -29.04 -30.53
C LEU A 10 14.79 -27.57 -30.08
N ILE A 11 14.34 -26.67 -30.93
CA ILE A 11 14.12 -25.26 -30.59
C ILE A 11 13.02 -25.10 -29.57
N ALA A 12 11.92 -25.86 -29.66
CA ALA A 12 10.85 -25.84 -28.70
C ALA A 12 11.30 -26.37 -27.31
N ALA A 13 12.15 -27.40 -27.30
CA ALA A 13 12.71 -27.95 -26.05
C ALA A 13 13.66 -26.94 -25.36
N VAL A 14 14.48 -26.21 -26.13
CA VAL A 14 15.38 -25.16 -25.62
C VAL A 14 14.59 -23.97 -25.08
N LEU A 15 13.52 -23.55 -25.76
CA LEU A 15 12.64 -22.48 -25.29
C LEU A 15 11.90 -22.85 -23.99
N LEU A 16 11.49 -24.11 -23.84
CA LEU A 16 10.86 -24.61 -22.59
C LEU A 16 11.83 -24.65 -21.42
N THR A 17 13.10 -24.94 -21.63
CA THR A 17 14.10 -24.95 -20.54
C THR A 17 14.45 -23.56 -20.05
N VAL A 18 14.43 -22.53 -20.92
CA VAL A 18 14.67 -21.13 -20.53
C VAL A 18 13.52 -20.56 -19.70
N THR A 19 12.27 -20.99 -19.95
CA THR A 19 11.12 -20.52 -19.17
C THR A 19 11.04 -21.16 -17.77
N LEU A 20 11.61 -22.36 -17.57
CA LEU A 20 11.65 -23.02 -16.27
C LEU A 20 12.73 -22.46 -15.33
N SER A 21 13.77 -21.81 -15.85
CA SER A 21 14.77 -21.12 -15.02
C SER A 21 14.35 -19.73 -14.55
N ALA A 22 13.20 -19.19 -15.03
CA ALA A 22 12.62 -17.93 -14.55
C ALA A 22 11.79 -18.13 -13.25
N CYS A 23 11.60 -19.35 -12.79
CA CYS A 23 10.95 -19.63 -11.51
C CYS A 23 11.96 -19.44 -10.35
N GLY A 24 12.07 -18.18 -9.91
CA GLY A 24 12.37 -17.82 -8.55
C GLY A 24 13.78 -18.19 -8.06
N THR A 25 14.74 -17.28 -8.19
CA THR A 25 15.78 -17.17 -7.15
C THR A 25 15.05 -17.09 -5.81
N LYS A 26 15.18 -18.13 -5.00
CA LYS A 26 14.65 -18.11 -3.62
C LYS A 26 15.37 -16.98 -2.89
N ILE A 27 14.70 -15.83 -2.78
CA ILE A 27 15.21 -14.75 -1.95
C ILE A 27 14.87 -15.06 -0.50
N THR A 28 15.77 -14.77 0.41
CA THR A 28 15.48 -14.85 1.83
C THR A 28 14.54 -13.71 2.25
N ALA A 29 13.84 -13.88 3.36
CA ALA A 29 13.02 -12.81 3.91
C ALA A 29 13.84 -11.54 4.19
N GLU A 30 15.08 -11.69 4.64
CA GLU A 30 16.02 -10.60 4.87
C GLU A 30 16.40 -9.87 3.56
N GLU A 31 16.68 -10.59 2.49
CA GLU A 31 16.94 -10.00 1.17
C GLU A 31 15.72 -9.25 0.62
N ALA A 32 14.53 -9.81 0.80
CA ALA A 32 13.28 -9.16 0.40
C ALA A 32 13.08 -7.83 1.15
N ILE A 33 13.29 -7.82 2.46
CA ILE A 33 13.20 -6.61 3.29
C ILE A 33 14.25 -5.58 2.87
N ASN A 34 15.50 -5.98 2.65
CA ASN A 34 16.55 -5.06 2.23
C ASN A 34 16.25 -4.43 0.86
N LYS A 35 15.83 -5.22 -0.13
CA LYS A 35 15.42 -4.72 -1.46
C LYS A 35 14.22 -3.78 -1.37
N THR A 36 13.24 -4.10 -0.53
CA THR A 36 12.07 -3.23 -0.30
C THR A 36 12.50 -1.89 0.32
N ASN A 37 13.40 -1.93 1.30
CA ASN A 37 13.93 -0.72 1.93
C ASN A 37 14.70 0.17 0.94
N GLU A 38 15.55 -0.43 0.10
CA GLU A 38 16.27 0.31 -0.93
C GLU A 38 15.33 0.94 -1.96
N ALA A 39 14.33 0.17 -2.42
CA ALA A 39 13.32 0.69 -3.33
C ALA A 39 12.51 1.83 -2.71
N SER A 40 12.15 1.70 -1.43
CA SER A 40 11.39 2.72 -0.69
C SER A 40 12.14 4.04 -0.53
N LYS A 41 13.47 4.02 -0.41
CA LYS A 41 14.30 5.24 -0.34
C LYS A 41 14.20 6.11 -1.60
N ASN A 42 13.93 5.49 -2.74
CA ASN A 42 13.80 6.16 -4.04
C ASN A 42 12.35 6.50 -4.41
N LEU A 43 11.40 6.15 -3.55
CA LEU A 43 9.99 6.42 -3.78
C LEU A 43 9.71 7.92 -3.63
N LYS A 44 9.25 8.56 -4.70
CA LYS A 44 8.89 10.00 -4.69
C LYS A 44 7.39 10.22 -4.57
N ASN A 45 6.62 9.31 -5.14
CA ASN A 45 5.16 9.31 -5.09
C ASN A 45 4.64 7.90 -5.00
N THR A 46 3.44 7.75 -4.51
CA THR A 46 2.74 6.45 -4.45
C THR A 46 1.23 6.66 -4.52
N GLU A 47 0.54 5.68 -5.06
CA GLU A 47 -0.89 5.52 -4.92
C GLU A 47 -1.15 4.39 -3.94
N PHE A 48 -2.21 4.51 -3.17
CA PHE A 48 -2.57 3.50 -2.19
C PHE A 48 -4.07 3.24 -2.16
N VAL A 49 -4.42 2.00 -1.87
CA VAL A 49 -5.78 1.58 -1.56
C VAL A 49 -5.71 0.69 -0.32
N SER A 50 -6.53 1.00 0.66
CA SER A 50 -6.69 0.18 1.87
C SER A 50 -8.16 -0.10 2.08
N SER A 51 -8.50 -1.34 2.40
CA SER A 51 -9.85 -1.74 2.74
C SER A 51 -9.83 -2.49 4.07
N ASN A 52 -10.75 -2.10 4.96
CA ASN A 52 -10.90 -2.73 6.26
C ASN A 52 -12.39 -3.02 6.49
N VAL A 53 -12.67 -4.17 7.05
CA VAL A 53 -14.02 -4.55 7.50
C VAL A 53 -13.93 -4.84 8.98
N SER A 54 -14.75 -4.14 9.77
CA SER A 54 -14.85 -4.32 11.20
C SER A 54 -16.26 -4.74 11.58
N GLU A 55 -16.36 -5.75 12.43
CA GLU A 55 -17.61 -6.18 13.02
C GLU A 55 -17.59 -5.83 14.52
N ILE A 56 -18.56 -5.05 14.93
CA ILE A 56 -18.71 -4.61 16.33
C ILE A 56 -19.94 -5.30 16.88
N VAL A 57 -19.76 -6.09 17.93
CA VAL A 57 -20.86 -6.77 18.65
C VAL A 57 -21.16 -6.00 19.91
N VAL A 58 -22.42 -5.52 20.03
CA VAL A 58 -22.90 -4.83 21.21
C VAL A 58 -24.20 -5.52 21.67
N GLY A 59 -24.10 -6.31 22.72
CA GLY A 59 -25.19 -7.18 23.15
C GLY A 59 -25.48 -8.23 22.07
N ASP A 60 -26.74 -8.33 21.64
CA ASP A 60 -27.19 -9.26 20.58
C ASP A 60 -27.13 -8.65 19.17
N GLN A 61 -26.61 -7.44 19.04
CA GLN A 61 -26.53 -6.76 17.73
C GLN A 61 -25.10 -6.77 17.21
N THR A 62 -24.97 -7.16 15.95
CA THR A 62 -23.71 -7.08 15.21
C THR A 62 -23.81 -5.94 14.19
N GLN A 63 -22.88 -5.00 14.26
CA GLN A 63 -22.76 -3.91 13.31
C GLN A 63 -21.49 -4.11 12.45
N LYS A 64 -21.67 -4.19 11.15
CA LYS A 64 -20.59 -4.26 10.17
C LYS A 64 -20.27 -2.85 9.68
N ILE A 65 -19.00 -2.48 9.73
CA ILE A 65 -18.46 -1.23 9.18
C ILE A 65 -17.41 -1.60 8.13
N GLU A 66 -17.63 -1.16 6.91
CA GLU A 66 -16.66 -1.27 5.82
C GLU A 66 -16.00 0.10 5.63
N ASN A 67 -14.68 0.14 5.65
CA ASN A 67 -13.90 1.36 5.44
C ASN A 67 -12.94 1.13 4.28
N LYS A 68 -13.00 2.01 3.25
CA LYS A 68 -12.10 1.99 2.13
C LYS A 68 -11.44 3.35 2.01
N VAL A 69 -10.12 3.36 1.99
CA VAL A 69 -9.31 4.56 1.80
C VAL A 69 -8.50 4.38 0.52
N SER A 70 -8.58 5.35 -0.37
CA SER A 70 -7.77 5.40 -1.59
C SER A 70 -7.19 6.79 -1.76
N GLY A 71 -6.01 6.88 -2.36
CA GLY A 71 -5.40 8.19 -2.55
C GLY A 71 -4.04 8.13 -3.20
N SER A 72 -3.43 9.30 -3.30
CA SER A 72 -2.08 9.52 -3.80
C SER A 72 -1.28 10.34 -2.82
N LEU A 73 0.01 10.10 -2.81
CA LEU A 73 0.97 10.70 -1.90
C LEU A 73 2.22 11.11 -2.67
N ILE A 74 2.66 12.35 -2.49
CA ILE A 74 3.97 12.85 -2.90
C ILE A 74 4.77 13.07 -1.63
N LEU A 75 5.99 12.54 -1.56
CA LEU A 75 6.82 12.59 -0.36
C LEU A 75 7.58 13.91 -0.22
N GLU A 76 8.00 14.51 -1.34
CA GLU A 76 8.75 15.78 -1.34
C GLU A 76 8.38 16.65 -2.56
N PRO A 77 7.80 17.86 -2.33
CA PRO A 77 7.20 18.33 -1.07
C PRO A 77 5.99 17.50 -0.67
N PHE A 78 5.77 17.32 0.64
CA PHE A 78 4.68 16.47 1.11
C PHE A 78 3.32 16.98 0.67
N THR A 79 2.63 16.16 -0.12
CA THR A 79 1.28 16.43 -0.59
C THR A 79 0.51 15.11 -0.58
N MET A 80 -0.71 15.14 -0.11
CA MET A 80 -1.60 13.97 -0.09
C MET A 80 -2.99 14.33 -0.56
N HIS A 81 -3.59 13.47 -1.36
CA HIS A 81 -5.01 13.45 -1.63
C HIS A 81 -5.55 12.08 -1.28
N ALA A 82 -6.60 12.02 -0.47
CA ALA A 82 -7.21 10.77 -0.07
C ALA A 82 -8.73 10.88 -0.05
N THR A 83 -9.39 9.80 -0.45
CA THR A 83 -10.83 9.60 -0.34
C THR A 83 -11.08 8.44 0.61
N THR A 84 -11.87 8.69 1.65
CA THR A 84 -12.32 7.67 2.60
C THR A 84 -13.80 7.42 2.40
N GLU A 85 -14.16 6.19 2.10
CA GLU A 85 -15.55 5.72 2.05
C GLU A 85 -15.82 4.88 3.30
N ILE A 86 -16.83 5.26 4.06
CA ILE A 86 -17.28 4.52 5.25
C ILE A 86 -18.70 4.05 4.97
N LYS A 87 -18.89 2.74 4.96
CA LYS A 87 -20.20 2.11 4.83
C LYS A 87 -20.58 1.44 6.14
N ALA A 88 -21.66 1.91 6.73
CA ALA A 88 -22.24 1.34 7.94
C ALA A 88 -23.72 1.11 7.70
N GLN A 89 -24.17 -0.13 7.79
CA GLN A 89 -25.53 -0.52 7.42
C GLN A 89 -25.82 -0.11 5.95
N ASP A 90 -26.90 0.63 5.70
CA ASP A 90 -27.30 1.08 4.36
C ASP A 90 -26.80 2.50 4.03
N LYS A 91 -25.94 3.08 4.88
CA LYS A 91 -25.42 4.44 4.68
C LYS A 91 -23.96 4.41 4.26
N THR A 92 -23.66 5.16 3.21
CA THR A 92 -22.30 5.41 2.76
C THR A 92 -21.99 6.87 2.98
N GLN A 93 -20.87 7.15 3.63
CA GLN A 93 -20.32 8.48 3.79
C GLN A 93 -18.96 8.52 3.11
N THR A 94 -18.69 9.62 2.41
CA THR A 94 -17.40 9.85 1.76
C THR A 94 -16.79 11.09 2.35
N LEU A 95 -15.50 11.00 2.69
CA LEU A 95 -14.68 12.12 3.13
C LEU A 95 -13.51 12.25 2.17
N GLU A 96 -13.43 13.37 1.49
CA GLU A 96 -12.26 13.77 0.72
C GLU A 96 -11.32 14.60 1.59
N MET A 97 -10.03 14.30 1.54
CA MET A 97 -9.00 15.02 2.27
C MET A 97 -7.84 15.40 1.33
N TYR A 98 -7.40 16.62 1.43
CA TYR A 98 -6.25 17.14 0.70
C TYR A 98 -5.27 17.82 1.67
N ILE A 99 -4.01 17.46 1.59
CA ILE A 99 -2.93 18.07 2.39
C ILE A 99 -1.88 18.62 1.46
N LYS A 100 -1.58 19.89 1.61
CA LYS A 100 -0.52 20.59 0.89
C LYS A 100 0.00 21.74 1.73
N ASP A 101 1.30 22.00 1.68
CA ASP A 101 1.96 23.11 2.36
C ASP A 101 1.61 23.16 3.86
N ASN A 102 1.57 21.99 4.51
CA ASN A 102 1.19 21.82 5.91
C ASN A 102 -0.25 22.25 6.26
N VAL A 103 -1.10 22.38 5.28
CA VAL A 103 -2.51 22.68 5.46
C VAL A 103 -3.37 21.51 5.02
N ALA A 104 -4.31 21.11 5.87
CA ALA A 104 -5.28 20.10 5.53
C ALA A 104 -6.63 20.74 5.18
N TYR A 105 -7.26 20.20 4.16
CA TYR A 105 -8.61 20.52 3.72
C TYR A 105 -9.43 19.24 3.71
N ALA A 106 -10.68 19.32 4.11
CA ALA A 106 -11.59 18.18 4.09
C ALA A 106 -12.94 18.61 3.50
N LYS A 107 -13.58 17.65 2.81
CA LYS A 107 -14.93 17.80 2.26
C LYS A 107 -15.70 16.51 2.45
N ALA A 108 -16.81 16.57 3.16
CA ALA A 108 -17.68 15.41 3.41
C ALA A 108 -18.80 15.30 2.37
N THR A 109 -19.42 14.14 2.27
CA THR A 109 -20.60 13.90 1.43
C THR A 109 -21.68 14.96 1.68
N GLY A 110 -22.20 15.52 0.60
CA GLY A 110 -23.26 16.54 0.67
C GLY A 110 -22.77 17.95 1.00
N GLN A 111 -21.46 18.15 1.10
CA GLN A 111 -20.87 19.49 1.23
C GLN A 111 -20.25 19.92 -0.10
N ASP A 112 -20.52 21.17 -0.50
CA ASP A 112 -19.95 21.76 -1.72
C ASP A 112 -18.62 22.47 -1.48
N THR A 113 -18.31 22.76 -0.20
CA THR A 113 -17.14 23.55 0.18
C THR A 113 -16.12 22.75 0.94
N TRP A 114 -14.85 23.06 0.69
CA TRP A 114 -13.73 22.54 1.45
C TRP A 114 -13.60 23.29 2.79
N VAL A 115 -13.48 22.54 3.86
CA VAL A 115 -13.21 23.08 5.18
C VAL A 115 -11.72 22.97 5.46
N LYS A 116 -11.08 24.10 5.71
CA LYS A 116 -9.69 24.16 6.12
C LYS A 116 -9.57 23.70 7.58
N SER A 117 -8.71 22.75 7.83
CA SER A 117 -8.40 22.35 9.20
C SER A 117 -7.50 23.41 9.84
N SER A 118 -7.96 23.99 10.94
CA SER A 118 -7.13 24.86 11.80
C SER A 118 -6.29 24.08 12.80
N ASN A 119 -6.43 22.75 12.81
CA ASN A 119 -5.76 21.89 13.78
C ASN A 119 -4.35 21.52 13.29
N ASN A 120 -3.34 22.19 13.81
CA ASN A 120 -1.93 21.89 13.57
C ASN A 120 -1.53 20.44 13.94
N ASN A 121 -2.42 19.72 14.63
CA ASN A 121 -2.18 18.35 15.08
C ASN A 121 -2.24 17.33 13.92
N ILE A 122 -3.01 17.60 12.87
CA ILE A 122 -3.11 16.68 11.72
C ILE A 122 -1.76 16.60 10.99
N THR A 123 -1.15 17.75 10.74
CA THR A 123 0.17 17.82 10.11
C THR A 123 1.24 17.13 10.96
N ALA A 124 1.22 17.35 12.28
CA ALA A 124 2.14 16.68 13.20
C ALA A 124 1.93 15.15 13.21
N GLN A 125 0.70 14.68 13.11
CA GLN A 125 0.41 13.25 13.01
C GLN A 125 0.97 12.63 11.71
N PHE A 126 0.85 13.32 10.58
CA PHE A 126 1.43 12.86 9.32
C PHE A 126 2.95 12.88 9.32
N GLU A 127 3.57 13.90 9.90
CA GLU A 127 5.03 13.91 10.07
C GLU A 127 5.52 12.77 10.96
N ASN A 128 4.78 12.43 11.99
CA ASN A 128 5.09 11.28 12.84
C ASN A 128 4.91 9.95 12.09
N LEU A 129 3.86 9.80 11.27
CA LEU A 129 3.67 8.63 10.42
C LEU A 129 4.79 8.49 9.39
N LYS A 130 5.21 9.61 8.77
CA LYS A 130 6.34 9.64 7.84
C LYS A 130 7.65 9.20 8.52
N LYS A 131 7.90 9.70 9.74
CA LYS A 131 9.08 9.28 10.53
C LYS A 131 9.02 7.81 10.90
N LEU A 132 7.86 7.30 11.30
CA LEU A 132 7.67 5.89 11.62
C LEU A 132 7.88 5.00 10.38
N ALA A 133 7.31 5.37 9.25
CA ALA A 133 7.42 4.58 8.01
C ALA A 133 8.88 4.48 7.52
N ASN A 134 9.70 5.50 7.77
CA ASN A 134 11.11 5.56 7.36
C ASN A 134 12.10 5.28 8.49
N SER A 135 11.64 4.82 9.67
CA SER A 135 12.53 4.64 10.80
C SER A 135 13.39 3.37 10.66
N GLU A 136 14.69 3.49 10.93
CA GLU A 136 15.59 2.35 11.08
C GLU A 136 15.04 1.33 12.07
N GLN A 137 14.36 1.78 13.13
CA GLN A 137 13.75 0.92 14.15
C GLN A 137 12.70 -0.03 13.57
N VAL A 138 11.84 0.45 12.68
CA VAL A 138 10.84 -0.39 11.99
C VAL A 138 11.53 -1.41 11.11
N MET A 139 12.57 -1.01 10.39
CA MET A 139 13.34 -1.92 9.55
C MET A 139 14.11 -2.95 10.36
N GLU A 140 14.70 -2.58 11.50
CA GLU A 140 15.32 -3.53 12.41
C GLU A 140 14.31 -4.51 13.02
N PHE A 141 13.12 -4.04 13.35
CA PHE A 141 12.05 -4.92 13.80
C PHE A 141 11.70 -5.95 12.71
N TYR A 142 11.48 -5.52 11.46
CA TYR A 142 11.21 -6.45 10.36
C TYR A 142 12.36 -7.43 10.12
N LYS A 143 13.61 -7.00 10.23
CA LYS A 143 14.78 -7.90 10.14
C LYS A 143 14.81 -8.94 11.25
N LYS A 144 14.43 -8.57 12.48
CA LYS A 144 14.36 -9.51 13.60
C LYS A 144 13.31 -10.60 13.36
N ILE A 145 12.11 -10.22 12.93
CA ILE A 145 11.04 -11.18 12.67
C ILE A 145 11.22 -11.96 11.35
N ALA A 146 12.00 -11.42 10.41
CA ALA A 146 12.27 -12.08 9.13
C ALA A 146 12.90 -13.47 9.28
N LYS A 147 13.65 -13.69 10.37
CA LYS A 147 14.26 -14.99 10.69
C LYS A 147 13.24 -16.08 10.99
N ASP A 148 12.05 -15.70 11.40
CA ASP A 148 10.94 -16.60 11.74
C ASP A 148 10.04 -16.92 10.54
N PHE A 149 10.20 -16.19 9.43
CA PHE A 149 9.47 -16.43 8.19
C PHE A 149 10.21 -17.43 7.30
N LYS A 150 9.55 -18.54 7.01
CA LYS A 150 9.96 -19.46 5.95
C LYS A 150 9.28 -19.04 4.65
N ILE A 151 10.06 -18.68 3.65
CA ILE A 151 9.61 -18.40 2.28
C ILE A 151 9.84 -19.64 1.42
#